data_ae7013bca43c149d04bdf284423a6600
#
_entry.id   ae7013bca43c149d04bdf284423a6600
#
_cell.length_a   1.000
_cell.length_b   1.000
_cell.length_c   1.000
_cell.angle_alpha   90.00
_cell.angle_beta   90.00
_cell.angle_gamma   90.00
#
_symmetry.space_group_name_H-M   'P 1'
#
loop_
_entity.id
_entity.type
_entity.pdbx_description
1 polymer ?
#
loop_
_entity_poly.entity_id
_entity_poly.type
_entity_poly.pdbx_seq_one_letter_code
_entity_poly.pdbx_strand_id
1 'polypeptide(L)'
;CRVLYGFEGYKVHSKICLITYRSKSEPHNKNEIRYITQIGTGNYNEKTAKMYTDYSLMTANQEIGTDAAEFFKNMSIGNLHGAYRHLIVSPVSLKARVLATMDEEIEKGSAGRIIMKMNSVTDVDFIRKVEEASCAGVKVDLIVRGICCILPQVPGHTENVRVTSIVGRYLEHPRVFVFGKGEKTKIYIGSADMMTRNTEKRVEVACPVYDEAVKKRLLHQLKVMLADNVKAREMAEDGTYHKKAESGRKINAQETFMQEALHARKEETRDIREQKNTGVIKRVLGFFRRRKQERE
;
A
#
# COMPACT_ATOMS: atom_id res chain seq x y z
N CYS A 1 -10.60 -9.47 26.40
CA CYS A 1 -10.46 -8.35 25.41
C CYS A 1 -11.55 -7.32 25.65
N ARG A 2 -11.20 -6.04 25.50
CA ARG A 2 -12.18 -4.95 25.42
C ARG A 2 -12.56 -4.78 23.95
N VAL A 3 -13.85 -4.81 23.66
CA VAL A 3 -14.39 -4.66 22.30
C VAL A 3 -15.15 -3.33 22.21
N LEU A 4 -14.89 -2.58 21.13
CA LEU A 4 -15.59 -1.35 20.79
C LEU A 4 -16.27 -1.54 19.43
N TYR A 5 -17.53 -1.21 19.33
CA TYR A 5 -18.35 -1.47 18.13
C TYR A 5 -18.38 -0.32 17.11
N GLY A 6 -17.49 0.66 17.26
CA GLY A 6 -17.40 1.81 16.34
C GLY A 6 -18.22 3.00 16.80
N PHE A 7 -18.69 3.81 15.86
CA PHE A 7 -19.36 5.09 16.10
C PHE A 7 -20.67 5.15 15.36
N GLU A 8 -21.65 5.81 15.96
CA GLU A 8 -22.91 6.08 15.31
C GLU A 8 -22.69 6.92 14.05
N GLY A 9 -23.31 6.50 12.94
CA GLY A 9 -23.20 7.17 11.65
C GLY A 9 -21.88 6.94 10.88
N TYR A 10 -20.89 6.26 11.46
CA TYR A 10 -19.60 5.99 10.81
C TYR A 10 -19.26 4.50 10.80
N LYS A 11 -18.82 4.02 9.63
CA LYS A 11 -18.27 2.67 9.51
C LYS A 11 -16.78 2.70 9.75
N VAL A 12 -16.28 1.96 10.73
CA VAL A 12 -14.84 1.73 10.89
C VAL A 12 -14.38 0.73 9.83
N HIS A 13 -13.52 1.17 8.92
CA HIS A 13 -13.04 0.34 7.81
C HIS A 13 -11.51 0.27 7.76
N SER A 14 -10.82 0.97 8.65
CA SER A 14 -9.37 0.89 8.83
C SER A 14 -8.92 -0.54 9.21
N LYS A 15 -7.74 -0.94 8.77
CA LYS A 15 -7.07 -2.19 9.11
C LYS A 15 -5.72 -1.85 9.70
N ILE A 16 -5.69 -1.78 11.03
CA ILE A 16 -4.51 -1.41 11.79
C ILE A 16 -4.37 -2.34 13.01
N CYS A 17 -3.16 -2.80 13.26
CA CYS A 17 -2.81 -3.54 14.45
C CYS A 17 -1.59 -2.87 15.09
N LEU A 18 -1.62 -2.69 16.40
CA LEU A 18 -0.52 -2.10 17.15
C LEU A 18 -0.09 -3.06 18.25
N ILE A 19 1.20 -3.39 18.25
CA ILE A 19 1.86 -4.10 19.34
C ILE A 19 2.67 -3.08 20.11
N THR A 20 2.39 -2.98 21.41
CA THR A 20 3.11 -2.10 22.32
C THR A 20 3.94 -2.95 23.27
N TYR A 21 5.23 -2.66 23.41
CA TYR A 21 6.11 -3.38 24.32
C TYR A 21 7.11 -2.44 25.00
N ARG A 22 7.68 -2.89 26.11
CA ARG A 22 8.75 -2.17 26.81
C ARG A 22 10.09 -2.72 26.38
N SER A 23 11.01 -1.84 25.98
CA SER A 23 12.38 -2.25 25.65
C SER A 23 13.14 -2.61 26.92
N LYS A 24 13.82 -3.76 26.90
CA LYS A 24 14.71 -4.21 27.99
C LYS A 24 16.19 -3.96 27.68
N SER A 25 16.51 -3.46 26.49
CA SER A 25 17.85 -3.53 25.90
C SER A 25 18.75 -2.32 26.18
N GLU A 26 18.24 -1.24 26.77
CA GLU A 26 19.07 -0.06 27.07
C GLU A 26 19.20 0.18 28.58
N PRO A 27 20.45 0.25 29.14
CA PRO A 27 20.68 0.41 30.58
C PRO A 27 20.10 1.70 31.16
N HIS A 28 19.93 2.73 30.33
CA HIS A 28 19.50 4.06 30.78
C HIS A 28 18.01 4.37 30.56
N ASN A 29 17.26 3.51 29.82
CA ASN A 29 15.84 3.76 29.53
C ASN A 29 14.97 2.50 29.61
N LYS A 30 15.00 1.84 30.77
CA LYS A 30 14.30 0.55 31.03
C LYS A 30 12.76 0.57 30.85
N ASN A 31 12.16 1.74 30.62
CA ASN A 31 10.71 1.90 30.52
C ASN A 31 10.24 2.53 29.19
N GLU A 32 11.10 2.61 28.18
CA GLU A 32 10.70 3.18 26.90
C GLU A 32 9.67 2.28 26.22
N ILE A 33 8.53 2.87 25.88
CA ILE A 33 7.48 2.21 25.12
C ILE A 33 7.90 2.18 23.66
N ARG A 34 7.88 0.99 23.07
CA ARG A 34 8.18 0.74 21.66
C ARG A 34 6.95 0.16 20.96
N TYR A 35 6.88 0.39 19.68
CA TYR A 35 5.75 0.03 18.83
C TYR A 35 6.18 -0.84 17.65
N ILE A 36 5.33 -1.81 17.31
CA ILE A 36 5.29 -2.44 16.00
C ILE A 36 3.88 -2.21 15.47
N THR A 37 3.78 -1.56 14.32
CA THR A 37 2.51 -1.21 13.70
C THR A 37 2.34 -2.00 12.42
N GLN A 38 1.18 -2.62 12.23
CA GLN A 38 0.78 -3.22 10.98
C GLN A 38 -0.42 -2.46 10.42
N ILE A 39 -0.35 -2.10 9.12
CA ILE A 39 -1.43 -1.44 8.40
C ILE A 39 -1.71 -2.24 7.13
N GLY A 40 -2.98 -2.62 6.96
CA GLY A 40 -3.44 -3.43 5.84
C GLY A 40 -4.39 -2.69 4.91
N THR A 41 -4.37 -3.06 3.64
CA THR A 41 -5.42 -2.67 2.68
C THR A 41 -6.63 -3.60 2.78
N GLY A 42 -6.43 -4.83 3.23
CA GLY A 42 -7.41 -5.91 3.29
C GLY A 42 -7.95 -6.23 4.67
N ASN A 43 -9.11 -6.83 4.72
CA ASN A 43 -9.77 -7.23 5.96
C ASN A 43 -9.02 -8.35 6.68
N TYR A 44 -9.05 -8.34 8.02
CA TYR A 44 -8.62 -9.48 8.87
C TYR A 44 -9.67 -10.61 8.81
N ASN A 45 -9.79 -11.24 7.65
CA ASN A 45 -10.77 -12.29 7.40
C ASN A 45 -10.17 -13.36 6.49
N GLU A 46 -10.11 -14.59 6.97
CA GLU A 46 -9.49 -15.72 6.28
C GLU A 46 -10.15 -16.09 4.94
N LYS A 47 -11.47 -15.86 4.79
CA LYS A 47 -12.18 -16.17 3.54
C LYS A 47 -11.80 -15.17 2.46
N THR A 48 -11.84 -13.87 2.77
CA THR A 48 -11.48 -12.82 1.80
C THR A 48 -9.98 -12.85 1.49
N ALA A 49 -9.12 -13.19 2.46
CA ALA A 49 -7.68 -13.32 2.26
C ALA A 49 -7.28 -14.38 1.21
N LYS A 50 -8.13 -15.39 0.97
CA LYS A 50 -7.92 -16.41 -0.07
C LYS A 50 -8.32 -15.94 -1.47
N MET A 51 -9.16 -14.93 -1.57
CA MET A 51 -9.75 -14.48 -2.83
C MET A 51 -9.27 -13.10 -3.28
N TYR A 52 -8.74 -12.29 -2.36
CA TYR A 52 -8.34 -10.90 -2.61
C TYR A 52 -6.82 -10.78 -2.68
N THR A 53 -6.36 -9.88 -3.52
CA THR A 53 -5.00 -9.34 -3.38
C THR A 53 -5.03 -8.19 -2.39
N ASP A 54 -4.06 -8.13 -1.49
CA ASP A 54 -3.95 -7.02 -0.53
C ASP A 54 -2.49 -6.78 -0.15
N TYR A 55 -2.23 -5.61 0.45
CA TYR A 55 -0.95 -5.28 1.06
C TYR A 55 -1.07 -5.23 2.58
N SER A 56 0.00 -5.65 3.24
CA SER A 56 0.17 -5.56 4.67
C SER A 56 1.57 -5.02 4.95
N LEU A 57 1.65 -3.79 5.44
CA LEU A 57 2.89 -3.15 5.87
C LEU A 57 3.06 -3.35 7.36
N MET A 58 4.17 -3.95 7.77
CA MET A 58 4.58 -4.02 9.17
C MET A 58 5.82 -3.14 9.36
N THR A 59 5.80 -2.26 10.34
CA THR A 59 6.88 -1.31 10.59
C THR A 59 7.17 -1.15 12.08
N ALA A 60 8.45 -1.00 12.41
CA ALA A 60 8.91 -0.60 13.74
C ALA A 60 9.21 0.91 13.84
N ASN A 61 8.78 1.71 12.87
CA ASN A 61 8.92 3.16 12.94
C ASN A 61 8.10 3.69 14.13
N GLN A 62 8.82 4.35 15.07
CA GLN A 62 8.21 4.78 16.33
C GLN A 62 7.26 5.95 16.16
N GLU A 63 7.47 6.81 15.18
CA GLU A 63 6.59 7.95 14.89
C GLU A 63 5.24 7.46 14.33
N ILE A 64 5.25 6.49 13.41
CA ILE A 64 4.03 5.81 12.94
C ILE A 64 3.36 5.08 14.10
N GLY A 65 4.13 4.44 14.99
CA GLY A 65 3.62 3.77 16.18
C GLY A 65 2.93 4.72 17.16
N THR A 66 3.48 5.91 17.33
CA THR A 66 2.88 6.97 18.15
C THR A 66 1.54 7.43 17.58
N ASP A 67 1.47 7.68 16.28
CA ASP A 67 0.22 8.01 15.60
C ASP A 67 -0.82 6.87 15.73
N ALA A 68 -0.38 5.61 15.60
CA ALA A 68 -1.24 4.46 15.77
C ALA A 68 -1.78 4.35 17.21
N ALA A 69 -0.96 4.61 18.22
CA ALA A 69 -1.39 4.65 19.62
C ALA A 69 -2.42 5.75 19.87
N GLU A 70 -2.18 6.96 19.33
CA GLU A 70 -3.13 8.07 19.40
C GLU A 70 -4.42 7.76 18.63
N PHE A 71 -4.33 7.07 17.47
CA PHE A 71 -5.50 6.61 16.74
C PHE A 71 -6.37 5.68 17.62
N PHE A 72 -5.80 4.67 18.25
CA PHE A 72 -6.57 3.77 19.13
C PHE A 72 -7.14 4.49 20.34
N LYS A 73 -6.40 5.44 20.92
CA LYS A 73 -6.89 6.29 22.03
C LYS A 73 -8.10 7.10 21.58
N ASN A 74 -8.01 7.81 20.46
CA ASN A 74 -9.10 8.59 19.88
C ASN A 74 -10.33 7.71 19.59
N MET A 75 -10.12 6.53 18.97
CA MET A 75 -11.19 5.55 18.74
C MET A 75 -11.84 5.12 20.05
N SER A 76 -11.08 4.97 21.13
CA SER A 76 -11.62 4.49 22.43
C SER A 76 -12.50 5.50 23.16
N ILE A 77 -12.34 6.79 22.88
CA ILE A 77 -13.12 7.89 23.49
C ILE A 77 -14.11 8.54 22.54
N GLY A 78 -14.32 7.99 21.35
CA GLY A 78 -15.26 8.54 20.36
C GLY A 78 -14.79 9.81 19.64
N ASN A 79 -13.50 10.12 19.66
CA ASN A 79 -12.94 11.28 19.00
C ASN A 79 -12.56 10.98 17.53
N LEU A 80 -13.34 11.46 16.58
CA LEU A 80 -13.05 11.35 15.15
C LEU A 80 -12.10 12.44 14.64
N HIS A 81 -11.84 13.47 15.42
CA HIS A 81 -11.03 14.65 15.02
C HIS A 81 -9.58 14.59 15.52
N GLY A 82 -9.03 13.39 15.68
CA GLY A 82 -7.62 13.22 16.04
C GLY A 82 -6.67 13.80 15.00
N ALA A 83 -5.57 14.39 15.47
CA ALA A 83 -4.48 14.88 14.62
C ALA A 83 -3.34 13.87 14.60
N TYR A 84 -2.82 13.57 13.41
CA TYR A 84 -1.75 12.59 13.18
C TYR A 84 -0.68 13.22 12.30
N ARG A 85 0.58 12.93 12.62
CA ARG A 85 1.71 13.49 11.88
C ARG A 85 2.01 12.72 10.60
N HIS A 86 1.95 11.41 10.66
CA HIS A 86 2.31 10.48 9.59
C HIS A 86 1.10 9.79 9.00
N LEU A 87 0.23 9.25 9.84
CA LEU A 87 -0.99 8.61 9.38
C LEU A 87 -1.98 9.65 8.81
N ILE A 88 -2.67 9.27 7.76
CA ILE A 88 -3.71 10.08 7.14
C ILE A 88 -5.03 9.37 7.40
N VAL A 89 -5.95 10.03 8.12
CA VAL A 89 -7.15 9.41 8.64
C VAL A 89 -8.40 10.11 8.13
N SER A 90 -9.37 9.35 7.62
CA SER A 90 -10.71 9.83 7.30
C SER A 90 -11.60 9.76 8.55
N PRO A 91 -12.54 10.71 8.73
CA PRO A 91 -12.99 11.73 7.77
C PRO A 91 -12.17 13.04 7.76
N VAL A 92 -11.18 13.19 8.64
CA VAL A 92 -10.57 14.50 8.93
C VAL A 92 -9.52 14.91 7.92
N SER A 93 -8.51 14.07 7.68
CA SER A 93 -7.30 14.51 6.96
C SER A 93 -7.05 13.82 5.62
N LEU A 94 -7.71 12.69 5.35
CA LEU A 94 -7.38 11.85 4.20
C LEU A 94 -7.59 12.58 2.87
N LYS A 95 -8.78 13.10 2.61
CA LYS A 95 -9.08 13.81 1.36
C LYS A 95 -8.19 15.04 1.21
N ALA A 96 -8.14 15.90 2.23
CA ALA A 96 -7.34 17.13 2.19
C ALA A 96 -5.86 16.86 1.94
N ARG A 97 -5.27 15.85 2.58
CA ARG A 97 -3.86 15.50 2.38
C ARG A 97 -3.59 14.93 1.00
N VAL A 98 -4.48 14.10 0.47
CA VAL A 98 -4.35 13.57 -0.89
C VAL A 98 -4.41 14.71 -1.90
N LEU A 99 -5.40 15.61 -1.80
CA LEU A 99 -5.53 16.74 -2.72
C LEU A 99 -4.32 17.68 -2.63
N ALA A 100 -3.86 18.03 -1.43
CA ALA A 100 -2.66 18.85 -1.25
C ALA A 100 -1.38 18.19 -1.83
N THR A 101 -1.28 16.86 -1.75
CA THR A 101 -0.14 16.16 -2.36
C THR A 101 -0.26 16.13 -3.90
N MET A 102 -1.48 16.16 -4.44
CA MET A 102 -1.71 16.33 -5.88
C MET A 102 -1.32 17.75 -6.32
N ASP A 103 -1.59 18.80 -5.51
CA ASP A 103 -1.17 20.18 -5.80
C ASP A 103 0.35 20.27 -5.97
N GLU A 104 1.12 19.57 -5.11
CA GLU A 104 2.59 19.49 -5.27
C GLU A 104 3.02 18.86 -6.62
N GLU A 105 2.24 17.96 -7.20
CA GLU A 105 2.53 17.40 -8.51
C GLU A 105 2.05 18.35 -9.64
N ILE A 106 0.95 19.06 -9.45
CA ILE A 106 0.42 20.07 -10.37
C ILE A 106 1.44 21.19 -10.58
N GLU A 107 2.07 21.67 -9.50
CA GLU A 107 3.14 22.68 -9.57
C GLU A 107 4.34 22.26 -10.43
N LYS A 108 4.57 20.94 -10.59
CA LYS A 108 5.64 20.41 -11.44
C LYS A 108 5.26 20.31 -12.92
N GLY A 109 4.01 20.55 -13.28
CA GLY A 109 3.52 20.43 -14.64
C GLY A 109 3.80 19.06 -15.26
N SER A 110 4.35 19.02 -16.47
CA SER A 110 4.67 17.78 -17.20
C SER A 110 5.75 16.90 -16.50
N ALA A 111 6.50 17.45 -15.56
CA ALA A 111 7.42 16.67 -14.73
C ALA A 111 6.69 15.91 -13.60
N GLY A 112 5.47 16.31 -13.25
CA GLY A 112 4.64 15.65 -12.25
C GLY A 112 4.24 14.22 -12.64
N ARG A 113 3.89 13.41 -11.66
CA ARG A 113 3.47 12.02 -11.85
C ARG A 113 2.55 11.56 -10.74
N ILE A 114 1.40 11.01 -11.10
CA ILE A 114 0.46 10.41 -10.16
C ILE A 114 0.13 8.99 -10.64
N ILE A 115 0.20 8.01 -9.73
CA ILE A 115 -0.32 6.66 -9.97
C ILE A 115 -1.17 6.30 -8.77
N MET A 116 -2.44 5.97 -8.99
CA MET A 116 -3.32 5.57 -7.91
C MET A 116 -4.04 4.28 -8.24
N LYS A 117 -3.87 3.29 -7.37
CA LYS A 117 -4.65 2.05 -7.41
C LYS A 117 -5.70 2.10 -6.31
N MET A 118 -6.95 1.87 -6.68
CA MET A 118 -8.09 1.85 -5.77
C MET A 118 -9.23 1.02 -6.37
N ASN A 119 -10.28 0.77 -5.58
CA ASN A 119 -11.40 0.00 -6.11
C ASN A 119 -12.38 0.87 -6.90
N SER A 120 -12.65 2.09 -6.43
CA SER A 120 -13.63 2.99 -7.07
C SER A 120 -13.27 4.46 -6.90
N VAL A 121 -13.75 5.29 -7.82
CA VAL A 121 -13.57 6.75 -7.86
C VAL A 121 -14.93 7.39 -8.10
N THR A 122 -15.43 8.15 -7.12
CA THR A 122 -16.70 8.89 -7.22
C THR A 122 -16.70 10.23 -6.46
N ASP A 123 -15.60 10.58 -5.78
CA ASP A 123 -15.46 11.83 -5.05
C ASP A 123 -15.25 12.99 -6.02
N VAL A 124 -16.15 13.96 -6.01
CA VAL A 124 -16.18 15.06 -6.98
C VAL A 124 -14.94 15.96 -6.86
N ASP A 125 -14.49 16.25 -5.64
CA ASP A 125 -13.32 17.10 -5.43
C ASP A 125 -12.05 16.41 -5.97
N PHE A 126 -11.94 15.10 -5.74
CA PHE A 126 -10.85 14.30 -6.31
C PHE A 126 -10.90 14.25 -7.84
N ILE A 127 -12.10 14.09 -8.44
CA ILE A 127 -12.26 14.07 -9.90
C ILE A 127 -11.81 15.39 -10.51
N ARG A 128 -12.24 16.53 -9.94
CA ARG A 128 -11.80 17.87 -10.36
C ARG A 128 -10.31 18.05 -10.24
N LYS A 129 -9.70 17.55 -9.16
CA LYS A 129 -8.25 17.63 -8.96
C LYS A 129 -7.47 16.76 -9.96
N VAL A 130 -8.01 15.64 -10.39
CA VAL A 130 -7.42 14.83 -11.47
C VAL A 130 -7.48 15.56 -12.81
N GLU A 131 -8.58 16.24 -13.14
CA GLU A 131 -8.71 17.07 -14.31
C GLU A 131 -7.69 18.24 -14.29
N GLU A 132 -7.61 18.96 -13.16
CA GLU A 132 -6.63 20.04 -12.96
C GLU A 132 -5.19 19.56 -13.15
N ALA A 133 -4.85 18.40 -12.59
CA ALA A 133 -3.53 17.77 -12.77
C ALA A 133 -3.25 17.46 -14.25
N SER A 134 -4.24 16.92 -14.95
CA SER A 134 -4.12 16.63 -16.38
C SER A 134 -3.92 17.90 -17.21
N CYS A 135 -4.70 18.95 -16.95
CA CYS A 135 -4.57 20.24 -17.62
C CYS A 135 -3.20 20.90 -17.39
N ALA A 136 -2.61 20.68 -16.21
CA ALA A 136 -1.25 21.11 -15.92
C ALA A 136 -0.15 20.25 -16.59
N GLY A 137 -0.52 19.20 -17.31
CA GLY A 137 0.41 18.30 -17.99
C GLY A 137 0.93 17.14 -17.14
N VAL A 138 0.41 16.94 -15.92
CA VAL A 138 0.77 15.81 -15.04
C VAL A 138 0.24 14.51 -15.63
N LYS A 139 1.09 13.49 -15.74
CA LYS A 139 0.67 12.16 -16.16
C LYS A 139 0.02 11.41 -14.98
N VAL A 140 -1.26 11.06 -15.15
CA VAL A 140 -2.06 10.37 -14.15
C VAL A 140 -2.45 8.98 -14.65
N ASP A 141 -2.03 7.94 -13.93
CA ASP A 141 -2.49 6.56 -14.16
C ASP A 141 -3.37 6.10 -13.00
N LEU A 142 -4.60 5.73 -13.31
CA LEU A 142 -5.56 5.18 -12.36
C LEU A 142 -5.77 3.70 -12.65
N ILE A 143 -5.57 2.85 -11.63
CA ILE A 143 -5.89 1.41 -11.71
C ILE A 143 -7.15 1.20 -10.87
N VAL A 144 -8.31 1.11 -11.54
CA VAL A 144 -9.63 1.07 -10.91
C VAL A 144 -10.43 -0.10 -11.47
N ARG A 145 -10.87 -1.01 -10.59
CA ARG A 145 -11.62 -2.21 -11.00
C ARG A 145 -13.13 -2.10 -10.91
N GLY A 146 -13.63 -1.13 -10.18
CA GLY A 146 -15.06 -0.87 -9.95
C GLY A 146 -15.52 0.43 -10.59
N ILE A 147 -16.40 1.15 -9.91
CA ILE A 147 -16.97 2.40 -10.41
C ILE A 147 -15.87 3.45 -10.59
N CYS A 148 -15.79 4.03 -11.78
CA CYS A 148 -14.91 5.14 -12.10
C CYS A 148 -15.72 6.25 -12.78
N CYS A 149 -15.87 7.39 -12.12
CA CYS A 149 -16.58 8.56 -12.64
C CYS A 149 -15.64 9.57 -13.32
N ILE A 150 -14.54 9.09 -13.88
CA ILE A 150 -13.59 9.89 -14.67
C ILE A 150 -13.57 9.32 -16.09
N LEU A 151 -13.82 10.13 -17.08
CA LEU A 151 -13.54 9.81 -18.48
C LEU A 151 -12.08 10.19 -18.78
N PRO A 152 -11.21 9.26 -19.18
CA PRO A 152 -9.83 9.56 -19.52
C PRO A 152 -9.70 10.08 -20.95
N GLN A 153 -8.56 10.69 -21.26
CA GLN A 153 -8.15 11.08 -22.62
C GLN A 153 -9.08 12.07 -23.33
N VAL A 154 -9.94 12.78 -22.58
CA VAL A 154 -10.79 13.85 -23.12
C VAL A 154 -9.93 15.08 -23.40
N PRO A 155 -9.86 15.56 -24.66
CA PRO A 155 -9.05 16.71 -25.04
C PRO A 155 -9.37 17.97 -24.23
N GLY A 156 -8.33 18.66 -23.75
CA GLY A 156 -8.48 19.86 -22.93
C GLY A 156 -8.90 19.64 -21.48
N HIS A 157 -9.18 18.41 -21.07
CA HIS A 157 -9.62 18.03 -19.75
C HIS A 157 -8.76 16.92 -19.11
N THR A 158 -8.90 15.70 -19.60
CA THR A 158 -8.25 14.52 -19.02
C THR A 158 -7.30 13.81 -20.00
N GLU A 159 -6.75 14.53 -20.96
CA GLU A 159 -5.88 13.99 -22.02
C GLU A 159 -4.62 13.27 -21.48
N ASN A 160 -4.17 13.65 -20.26
CA ASN A 160 -3.03 13.04 -19.58
C ASN A 160 -3.43 11.97 -18.56
N VAL A 161 -4.72 11.59 -18.51
CA VAL A 161 -5.25 10.56 -17.63
C VAL A 161 -5.40 9.24 -18.36
N ARG A 162 -4.98 8.14 -17.75
CA ARG A 162 -5.29 6.78 -18.20
C ARG A 162 -6.00 6.03 -17.08
N VAL A 163 -7.01 5.26 -17.44
CA VAL A 163 -7.74 4.40 -16.51
C VAL A 163 -7.59 2.95 -16.97
N THR A 164 -7.04 2.13 -16.11
CA THR A 164 -6.82 0.69 -16.33
C THR A 164 -7.63 -0.11 -15.34
N SER A 165 -8.34 -1.14 -15.80
CA SER A 165 -9.06 -2.09 -14.95
C SER A 165 -8.48 -3.47 -15.12
N ILE A 166 -8.20 -4.16 -14.00
CA ILE A 166 -7.73 -5.55 -13.99
C ILE A 166 -8.76 -6.39 -13.25
N VAL A 167 -9.33 -7.35 -13.96
CA VAL A 167 -10.23 -8.38 -13.42
C VAL A 167 -9.64 -9.74 -13.76
N GLY A 168 -9.26 -10.49 -12.74
CA GLY A 168 -8.57 -11.76 -12.89
C GLY A 168 -9.04 -12.81 -11.89
N ARG A 169 -8.17 -13.76 -11.59
CA ARG A 169 -8.41 -14.85 -10.65
C ARG A 169 -8.70 -14.36 -9.24
N TYR A 170 -7.98 -13.32 -8.82
CA TYR A 170 -8.15 -12.68 -7.51
C TYR A 170 -8.83 -11.33 -7.67
N LEU A 171 -9.56 -10.92 -6.65
CA LEU A 171 -10.11 -9.57 -6.58
C LEU A 171 -8.99 -8.57 -6.28
N GLU A 172 -8.76 -7.63 -7.20
CA GLU A 172 -7.80 -6.55 -7.04
C GLU A 172 -8.31 -5.56 -5.99
N HIS A 173 -7.81 -5.65 -4.75
CA HIS A 173 -8.35 -4.93 -3.60
C HIS A 173 -7.39 -3.89 -2.98
N PRO A 174 -6.06 -3.93 -3.21
CA PRO A 174 -5.15 -2.97 -2.61
C PRO A 174 -5.45 -1.52 -3.03
N ARG A 175 -5.15 -0.57 -2.10
CA ARG A 175 -5.11 0.86 -2.41
C ARG A 175 -3.70 1.35 -2.20
N VAL A 176 -3.17 1.97 -3.24
CA VAL A 176 -1.83 2.56 -3.26
C VAL A 176 -1.91 3.90 -3.95
N PHE A 177 -1.36 4.93 -3.33
CA PHE A 177 -1.27 6.27 -3.88
C PHE A 177 0.20 6.63 -4.04
N VAL A 178 0.60 6.99 -5.24
CA VAL A 178 1.98 7.34 -5.59
C VAL A 178 2.00 8.73 -6.19
N PHE A 179 2.84 9.59 -5.67
CA PHE A 179 3.06 10.94 -6.13
C PHE A 179 4.55 11.18 -6.38
N GLY A 180 4.88 11.70 -7.54
CA GLY A 180 6.26 11.98 -7.96
C GLY A 180 6.98 10.84 -8.65
N LYS A 181 8.27 11.08 -8.92
CA LYS A 181 9.21 10.17 -9.60
C LYS A 181 10.55 10.16 -8.87
N GLY A 182 11.29 9.05 -8.98
CA GLY A 182 12.64 8.90 -8.43
C GLY A 182 12.67 8.93 -6.91
N GLU A 183 13.72 9.52 -6.34
CA GLU A 183 13.98 9.52 -4.89
C GLU A 183 12.93 10.29 -4.06
N LYS A 184 12.31 11.31 -4.67
CA LYS A 184 11.28 12.13 -4.00
C LYS A 184 9.87 11.52 -4.08
N THR A 185 9.74 10.29 -4.53
CA THR A 185 8.42 9.62 -4.65
C THR A 185 7.80 9.42 -3.27
N LYS A 186 6.58 9.93 -3.10
CA LYS A 186 5.74 9.69 -1.94
C LYS A 186 4.80 8.53 -2.26
N ILE A 187 4.75 7.52 -1.38
CA ILE A 187 3.87 6.36 -1.53
C ILE A 187 3.08 6.17 -0.24
N TYR A 188 1.77 5.95 -0.40
CA TYR A 188 0.87 5.61 0.68
C TYR A 188 0.13 4.31 0.35
N ILE A 189 -0.08 3.47 1.36
CA ILE A 189 -1.01 2.34 1.30
C ILE A 189 -2.13 2.56 2.30
N GLY A 190 -3.32 2.12 1.99
CA GLY A 190 -4.45 2.37 2.90
C GLY A 190 -5.69 1.56 2.59
N SER A 191 -6.75 1.91 3.32
CA SER A 191 -8.05 1.24 3.23
C SER A 191 -9.09 2.00 2.40
N ALA A 192 -8.82 3.28 2.06
CA ALA A 192 -9.77 4.18 1.42
C ALA A 192 -9.74 4.12 -0.10
N ASP A 193 -10.92 4.15 -0.71
CA ASP A 193 -11.13 4.55 -2.10
C ASP A 193 -11.42 6.06 -2.16
N MET A 194 -11.22 6.71 -3.29
CA MET A 194 -11.62 8.11 -3.51
C MET A 194 -13.12 8.18 -3.82
N MET A 195 -13.90 7.90 -2.80
CA MET A 195 -15.37 7.98 -2.79
C MET A 195 -15.82 8.85 -1.61
N THR A 196 -16.81 9.70 -1.80
CA THR A 196 -17.35 10.60 -0.75
C THR A 196 -17.68 9.85 0.55
N ARG A 197 -18.29 8.67 0.44
CA ARG A 197 -18.56 7.83 1.62
C ARG A 197 -17.32 7.38 2.38
N ASN A 198 -16.17 7.15 1.68
CA ASN A 198 -14.91 6.75 2.32
C ASN A 198 -14.23 7.94 2.97
N THR A 199 -14.28 9.09 2.32
CA THR A 199 -13.63 10.31 2.78
C THR A 199 -14.39 11.05 3.87
N GLU A 200 -15.72 10.82 4.00
CA GLU A 200 -16.59 11.60 4.88
C GLU A 200 -17.41 10.77 5.88
N LYS A 201 -17.72 9.50 5.60
CA LYS A 201 -18.62 8.65 6.41
C LYS A 201 -17.98 7.37 6.91
N ARG A 202 -16.66 7.24 6.76
CA ARG A 202 -15.89 6.09 7.23
C ARG A 202 -14.65 6.53 7.98
N VAL A 203 -14.22 5.68 8.91
CA VAL A 203 -12.88 5.75 9.48
C VAL A 203 -11.97 4.89 8.62
N GLU A 204 -11.13 5.55 7.83
CA GLU A 204 -10.12 4.93 6.95
C GLU A 204 -8.74 5.40 7.38
N VAL A 205 -7.71 4.60 7.11
CA VAL A 205 -6.31 4.95 7.39
C VAL A 205 -5.49 4.75 6.14
N ALA A 206 -4.62 5.70 5.84
CA ALA A 206 -3.51 5.55 4.90
C ALA A 206 -2.19 5.86 5.61
N CYS A 207 -1.16 5.07 5.28
CA CYS A 207 0.16 5.11 5.89
C CYS A 207 1.23 5.40 4.84
N PRO A 208 2.15 6.34 5.08
CA PRO A 208 3.30 6.54 4.21
C PRO A 208 4.24 5.35 4.28
N VAL A 209 4.84 5.03 3.13
CA VAL A 209 5.89 4.02 3.01
C VAL A 209 7.23 4.73 2.94
N TYR A 210 8.06 4.58 3.96
CA TYR A 210 9.36 5.24 4.04
C TYR A 210 10.51 4.37 3.55
N ASP A 211 10.42 3.05 3.71
CA ASP A 211 11.46 2.10 3.30
C ASP A 211 11.60 2.06 1.78
N GLU A 212 12.81 2.32 1.29
CA GLU A 212 13.09 2.40 -0.15
C GLU A 212 12.99 1.04 -0.87
N ALA A 213 13.27 -0.07 -0.19
CA ALA A 213 13.11 -1.39 -0.78
C ALA A 213 11.63 -1.73 -0.97
N VAL A 214 10.80 -1.35 0.03
CA VAL A 214 9.34 -1.50 -0.06
C VAL A 214 8.76 -0.59 -1.13
N LYS A 215 9.21 0.68 -1.24
CA LYS A 215 8.80 1.59 -2.32
C LYS A 215 9.12 1.00 -3.70
N LYS A 216 10.34 0.52 -3.90
CA LYS A 216 10.77 -0.12 -5.16
C LYS A 216 9.88 -1.31 -5.51
N ARG A 217 9.55 -2.15 -4.53
CA ARG A 217 8.66 -3.30 -4.72
C ARG A 217 7.25 -2.87 -5.14
N LEU A 218 6.67 -1.89 -4.48
CA LEU A 218 5.34 -1.35 -4.83
C LEU A 218 5.33 -0.74 -6.23
N LEU A 219 6.34 0.05 -6.58
CA LEU A 219 6.48 0.64 -7.92
C LEU A 219 6.65 -0.42 -9.00
N HIS A 220 7.43 -1.48 -8.74
CA HIS A 220 7.55 -2.62 -9.64
C HIS A 220 6.18 -3.27 -9.89
N GLN A 221 5.41 -3.54 -8.83
CA GLN A 221 4.09 -4.16 -8.96
C GLN A 221 3.11 -3.28 -9.73
N LEU A 222 3.06 -1.98 -9.45
CA LEU A 222 2.23 -1.04 -10.23
C LEU A 222 2.66 -0.99 -11.70
N LYS A 223 3.96 -1.00 -11.99
CA LYS A 223 4.50 -1.07 -13.35
C LYS A 223 4.04 -2.33 -14.08
N VAL A 224 4.10 -3.49 -13.42
CA VAL A 224 3.62 -4.76 -13.99
C VAL A 224 2.11 -4.72 -14.24
N MET A 225 1.32 -4.16 -13.32
CA MET A 225 -0.13 -3.99 -13.51
C MET A 225 -0.44 -3.08 -14.71
N LEU A 226 0.26 -1.95 -14.84
CA LEU A 226 0.10 -1.05 -15.97
C LEU A 226 0.60 -1.64 -17.29
N ALA A 227 1.49 -2.62 -17.26
CA ALA A 227 1.98 -3.35 -18.42
C ALA A 227 1.15 -4.58 -18.78
N ASP A 228 0.18 -4.98 -17.94
CA ASP A 228 -0.68 -6.15 -18.20
C ASP A 228 -1.44 -5.94 -19.52
N ASN A 229 -1.26 -6.85 -20.47
CA ASN A 229 -1.92 -6.87 -21.79
C ASN A 229 -2.75 -8.15 -21.98
N VAL A 230 -2.92 -8.97 -20.94
CA VAL A 230 -3.69 -10.21 -20.99
C VAL A 230 -5.06 -10.06 -20.31
N LYS A 231 -5.07 -9.42 -19.13
CA LYS A 231 -6.29 -9.24 -18.31
C LYS A 231 -6.72 -7.79 -18.20
N ALA A 232 -5.78 -6.84 -18.34
CA ALA A 232 -6.11 -5.43 -18.25
C ALA A 232 -7.00 -4.97 -19.41
N ARG A 233 -7.90 -4.04 -19.07
CA ARG A 233 -8.70 -3.26 -19.99
C ARG A 233 -8.43 -1.79 -19.75
N GLU A 234 -8.33 -1.02 -20.80
CA GLU A 234 -8.21 0.43 -20.74
C GLU A 234 -9.56 1.07 -21.06
N MET A 235 -9.92 2.10 -20.30
CA MET A 235 -11.11 2.91 -20.56
C MET A 235 -10.80 3.90 -21.68
N ALA A 236 -11.68 4.00 -22.66
CA ALA A 236 -11.66 5.02 -23.70
C ALA A 236 -12.35 6.30 -23.23
N GLU A 237 -12.27 7.37 -24.03
CA GLU A 237 -12.88 8.68 -23.76
C GLU A 237 -14.40 8.66 -23.66
N ASP A 238 -15.05 7.66 -24.23
CA ASP A 238 -16.51 7.43 -24.15
C ASP A 238 -16.93 6.58 -22.93
N GLY A 239 -15.95 6.16 -22.08
CA GLY A 239 -16.19 5.33 -20.92
C GLY A 239 -16.27 3.83 -21.19
N THR A 240 -16.14 3.39 -22.44
CA THR A 240 -16.08 1.97 -22.79
C THR A 240 -14.72 1.36 -22.45
N TYR A 241 -14.71 0.07 -22.13
CA TYR A 241 -13.48 -0.64 -21.78
C TYR A 241 -13.04 -1.61 -22.88
N HIS A 242 -11.85 -1.39 -23.40
CA HIS A 242 -11.25 -2.22 -24.44
C HIS A 242 -10.10 -3.05 -23.89
N LYS A 243 -9.86 -4.22 -24.50
CA LYS A 243 -8.63 -4.97 -24.24
C LYS A 243 -7.44 -4.11 -24.63
N LYS A 244 -6.43 -4.11 -23.79
CA LYS A 244 -5.16 -3.49 -24.14
C LYS A 244 -4.56 -4.21 -25.34
N ALA A 245 -3.99 -3.44 -26.28
CA ALA A 245 -3.39 -4.00 -27.48
C ALA A 245 -2.30 -5.02 -27.13
N GLU A 246 -2.37 -6.20 -27.71
CA GLU A 246 -1.35 -7.23 -27.58
C GLU A 246 -0.12 -6.82 -28.38
N SER A 247 0.81 -6.11 -27.76
CA SER A 247 2.11 -5.77 -28.33
C SER A 247 3.24 -6.39 -27.51
N GLY A 248 4.10 -7.18 -28.16
CA GLY A 248 5.27 -7.76 -27.52
C GLY A 248 4.98 -8.94 -26.58
N ARG A 249 5.70 -9.01 -25.45
CA ARG A 249 5.58 -10.09 -24.47
C ARG A 249 4.23 -10.03 -23.76
N LYS A 250 3.55 -11.18 -23.67
CA LYS A 250 2.32 -11.32 -22.86
C LYS A 250 2.63 -11.17 -21.37
N ILE A 251 1.97 -10.22 -20.73
CA ILE A 251 2.08 -9.94 -19.29
C ILE A 251 0.71 -10.08 -18.66
N ASN A 252 0.56 -11.04 -17.74
CA ASN A 252 -0.58 -11.17 -16.85
C ASN A 252 -0.07 -10.82 -15.44
N ALA A 253 -0.51 -9.71 -14.88
CA ALA A 253 0.03 -9.19 -13.63
C ALA A 253 -0.11 -10.18 -12.47
N GLN A 254 -1.30 -10.78 -12.28
CA GLN A 254 -1.54 -11.73 -11.19
C GLN A 254 -0.68 -12.99 -11.34
N GLU A 255 -0.55 -13.51 -12.55
CA GLU A 255 0.29 -14.68 -12.84
C GLU A 255 1.77 -14.37 -12.59
N THR A 256 2.23 -13.19 -13.01
CA THR A 256 3.59 -12.70 -12.75
C THR A 256 3.86 -12.66 -11.25
N PHE A 257 2.96 -12.07 -10.46
CA PHE A 257 3.14 -11.98 -8.99
C PHE A 257 3.10 -13.34 -8.29
N MET A 258 2.29 -14.27 -8.78
CA MET A 258 2.29 -15.64 -8.27
C MET A 258 3.64 -16.33 -8.53
N GLN A 259 4.20 -16.18 -9.72
CA GLN A 259 5.51 -16.75 -10.07
C GLN A 259 6.63 -16.10 -9.24
N GLU A 260 6.63 -14.78 -9.07
CA GLU A 260 7.57 -14.06 -8.21
C GLU A 260 7.51 -14.56 -6.76
N ALA A 261 6.31 -14.75 -6.21
CA ALA A 261 6.12 -15.25 -4.85
C ALA A 261 6.62 -16.69 -4.68
N LEU A 262 6.36 -17.56 -5.67
CA LEU A 262 6.86 -18.94 -5.66
C LEU A 262 8.38 -19.00 -5.77
N HIS A 263 8.99 -18.12 -6.56
CA HIS A 263 10.44 -18.02 -6.69
C HIS A 263 11.08 -17.56 -5.38
N ALA A 264 10.60 -16.47 -4.80
CA ALA A 264 11.08 -15.96 -3.52
C ALA A 264 11.00 -17.02 -2.40
N ARG A 265 9.91 -17.80 -2.33
CA ARG A 265 9.77 -18.89 -1.37
C ARG A 265 10.79 -19.99 -1.57
N LYS A 266 11.14 -20.34 -2.82
CA LYS A 266 12.15 -21.35 -3.13
C LYS A 266 13.54 -20.89 -2.69
N GLU A 267 13.89 -19.62 -2.95
CA GLU A 267 15.15 -19.02 -2.53
C GLU A 267 15.26 -19.02 -1.00
N GLU A 268 14.26 -18.53 -0.29
CA GLU A 268 14.23 -18.53 1.18
C GLU A 268 14.41 -19.94 1.76
N THR A 269 13.72 -20.94 1.17
CA THR A 269 13.84 -22.34 1.60
C THR A 269 15.24 -22.88 1.38
N ARG A 270 15.90 -22.49 0.29
CA ARG A 270 17.27 -22.86 -0.02
C ARG A 270 18.24 -22.25 0.99
N ASP A 271 18.13 -20.96 1.26
CA ASP A 271 18.98 -20.23 2.21
C ASP A 271 18.88 -20.81 3.63
N ILE A 272 17.66 -21.15 4.08
CA ILE A 272 17.46 -21.80 5.38
C ILE A 272 18.15 -23.18 5.44
N ARG A 273 18.10 -23.97 4.35
CA ARG A 273 18.77 -25.28 4.28
C ARG A 273 20.29 -25.10 4.31
N GLU A 274 20.84 -24.16 3.56
CA GLU A 274 22.27 -23.86 3.52
C GLU A 274 22.79 -23.38 4.87
N GLN A 275 22.04 -22.51 5.57
CA GLN A 275 22.37 -22.05 6.94
C GLN A 275 22.36 -23.20 7.95
N LYS A 276 21.36 -24.09 7.89
CA LYS A 276 21.30 -25.28 8.75
C LYS A 276 22.49 -26.22 8.49
N ASN A 277 22.82 -26.49 7.23
CA ASN A 277 23.94 -27.34 6.86
C ASN A 277 25.27 -26.73 7.35
N THR A 278 25.47 -25.42 7.15
CA THR A 278 26.66 -24.72 7.64
C THR A 278 26.76 -24.76 9.18
N GLY A 279 25.64 -24.63 9.87
CA GLY A 279 25.57 -24.77 11.33
C GLY A 279 25.94 -26.16 11.82
N VAL A 280 25.48 -27.22 11.14
CA VAL A 280 25.83 -28.61 11.43
C VAL A 280 27.33 -28.86 11.19
N ILE A 281 27.86 -28.42 10.05
CA ILE A 281 29.29 -28.55 9.70
C ILE A 281 30.16 -27.85 10.77
N LYS A 282 29.82 -26.62 11.18
CA LYS A 282 30.53 -25.91 12.25
C LYS A 282 30.50 -26.67 13.59
N ARG A 283 29.38 -27.29 13.96
CA ARG A 283 29.28 -28.11 15.17
C ARG A 283 30.16 -29.37 15.09
N VAL A 284 30.14 -30.07 13.95
CA VAL A 284 30.96 -31.26 13.72
C VAL A 284 32.43 -30.92 13.77
N LEU A 285 32.87 -29.85 13.06
CA LEU A 285 34.26 -29.41 13.10
C LEU A 285 34.70 -28.95 14.49
N GLY A 286 33.83 -28.28 15.24
CA GLY A 286 34.08 -27.89 16.63
C GLY A 286 34.25 -29.10 17.56
N PHE A 287 33.48 -30.18 17.35
CA PHE A 287 33.62 -31.42 18.08
C PHE A 287 34.96 -32.12 17.82
N PHE A 288 35.41 -32.16 16.57
CA PHE A 288 36.71 -32.73 16.20
C PHE A 288 37.90 -31.90 16.72
N ARG A 289 37.80 -30.56 16.74
CA ARG A 289 38.84 -29.69 17.33
C ARG A 289 39.00 -29.90 18.84
N ARG A 290 37.92 -30.06 19.59
CA ARG A 290 37.97 -30.33 21.05
C ARG A 290 38.60 -31.69 21.34
N ARG A 291 38.27 -32.74 20.56
CA ARG A 291 38.86 -34.05 20.74
C ARG A 291 40.36 -34.10 20.41
N LYS A 292 40.88 -33.19 19.58
CA LYS A 292 42.30 -33.09 19.29
C LYS A 292 43.07 -32.41 20.42
N GLN A 293 42.45 -31.40 21.07
CA GLN A 293 43.03 -30.74 22.26
C GLN A 293 43.05 -31.61 23.53
N GLU A 294 42.16 -32.57 23.61
CA GLU A 294 42.13 -33.55 24.75
C GLU A 294 43.10 -34.71 24.59
N ARG A 295 43.83 -34.80 23.46
CA ARG A 295 44.81 -35.85 23.16
C ARG A 295 46.24 -35.35 23.07
N GLU A 296 46.47 -34.05 23.19
CA GLU A 296 47.75 -33.39 23.40
C GLU A 296 47.91 -32.96 24.87
#